data_ef249d761f963526a743bfc9ced74a51
#
_entry.id   ef249d761f963526a743bfc9ced74a51
#
_cell.length_a   1.000
_cell.length_b   1.000
_cell.length_c   1.000
_cell.angle_alpha   90.00
_cell.angle_beta   90.00
_cell.angle_gamma   90.00
#
_symmetry.space_group_name_H-M   'P 1'
#
loop_
_entity.id
_entity.type
_entity.pdbx_description
1 polymer ?
#
loop_
_entity_poly.entity_id
_entity_poly.type
_entity_poly.pdbx_seq_one_letter_code
_entity_poly.pdbx_strand_id
1 'polypeptide(L)'
;MKLEVKNLTKKFKSTTAVNNLSFEINKNHTLGLLGPNGCGKTTSIGMMLGLITPTSGDVLIDGINLNSKTRIKLLSLMNFASPYIELPKKLTVKQNLEVYARLYGIENKDERIEELITDLNLNNFLKKNTGELSSGQKNRVSLAK
;
A
#
# COMPACT_ATOMS: atom_id res chain seq x y z
N MET A 1 8.14 11.97 -1.22
CA MET A 1 7.90 11.05 -2.36
C MET A 1 6.84 11.66 -3.26
N LYS A 2 7.12 11.75 -4.57
CA LYS A 2 6.18 12.17 -5.61
C LYS A 2 5.81 10.94 -6.45
N LEU A 3 4.53 10.73 -6.73
CA LEU A 3 4.05 9.72 -7.67
C LEU A 3 3.55 10.40 -8.93
N GLU A 4 4.01 9.96 -10.10
CA GLU A 4 3.52 10.43 -11.40
C GLU A 4 3.00 9.23 -12.20
N VAL A 5 1.81 9.38 -12.74
CA VAL A 5 1.17 8.42 -13.65
C VAL A 5 1.01 9.10 -15.00
N LYS A 6 1.59 8.51 -16.07
CA LYS A 6 1.64 9.11 -17.40
C LYS A 6 1.03 8.18 -18.44
N ASN A 7 -0.08 8.59 -19.02
CA ASN A 7 -0.79 7.89 -20.11
C ASN A 7 -1.04 6.41 -19.84
N LEU A 8 -1.30 6.05 -18.57
CA LEU A 8 -1.37 4.70 -18.10
C LEU A 8 -2.57 3.97 -18.71
N THR A 9 -2.32 2.87 -19.40
CA THR A 9 -3.35 2.08 -20.07
C THR A 9 -3.20 0.61 -19.75
N LYS A 10 -4.32 -0.06 -19.49
CA LYS A 10 -4.37 -1.52 -19.33
C LYS A 10 -5.48 -2.12 -20.15
N LYS A 11 -5.09 -3.05 -21.02
CA LYS A 11 -6.01 -3.89 -21.81
C LYS A 11 -5.90 -5.34 -21.34
N PHE A 12 -7.02 -5.99 -21.13
CA PHE A 12 -7.15 -7.43 -20.90
C PHE A 12 -7.93 -8.01 -22.06
N LYS A 13 -7.25 -8.74 -22.94
CA LYS A 13 -7.85 -9.27 -24.18
C LYS A 13 -8.58 -8.15 -24.96
N SER A 14 -9.90 -8.23 -25.07
CA SER A 14 -10.74 -7.25 -25.76
C SER A 14 -11.20 -6.07 -24.89
N THR A 15 -10.98 -6.13 -23.57
CA THR A 15 -11.47 -5.11 -22.63
C THR A 15 -10.38 -4.14 -22.24
N THR A 16 -10.63 -2.84 -22.42
CA THR A 16 -9.76 -1.78 -21.89
C THR A 16 -10.23 -1.42 -20.48
N ALA A 17 -9.48 -1.86 -19.48
CA ALA A 17 -9.81 -1.62 -18.06
C ALA A 17 -9.37 -0.24 -17.57
N VAL A 18 -8.28 0.31 -18.12
CA VAL A 18 -7.80 1.67 -17.86
C VAL A 18 -7.35 2.24 -19.19
N ASN A 19 -7.76 3.47 -19.48
CA ASN A 19 -7.47 4.14 -20.76
C ASN A 19 -6.86 5.52 -20.51
N ASN A 20 -5.58 5.66 -20.85
CA ASN A 20 -4.85 6.94 -20.89
C ASN A 20 -4.95 7.76 -19.59
N LEU A 21 -4.83 7.10 -18.43
CA LEU A 21 -4.90 7.74 -17.12
C LEU A 21 -3.61 8.51 -16.82
N SER A 22 -3.73 9.79 -16.48
CA SER A 22 -2.60 10.64 -16.11
C SER A 22 -2.94 11.49 -14.90
N PHE A 23 -2.07 11.51 -13.89
CA PHE A 23 -2.14 12.39 -12.73
C PHE A 23 -0.81 12.38 -11.96
N GLU A 24 -0.69 13.28 -11.01
CA GLU A 24 0.44 13.29 -10.07
C GLU A 24 -0.03 13.46 -8.62
N ILE A 25 0.74 12.91 -7.71
CA ILE A 25 0.57 13.11 -6.26
C ILE A 25 1.89 13.64 -5.70
N ASN A 26 1.87 14.87 -5.26
CA ASN A 26 3.04 15.50 -4.65
C ASN A 26 3.21 15.05 -3.19
N LYS A 27 4.42 15.24 -2.64
CA LYS A 27 4.71 14.98 -1.24
C LYS A 27 3.67 15.69 -0.34
N ASN A 28 3.18 14.99 0.68
CA ASN A 28 2.18 15.48 1.63
C ASN A 28 0.79 15.79 1.04
N HIS A 29 0.49 15.31 -0.17
CA HIS A 29 -0.86 15.40 -0.73
C HIS A 29 -1.56 14.05 -0.69
N THR A 30 -2.89 14.10 -0.61
CA THR A 30 -3.77 12.94 -0.71
C THR A 30 -4.62 13.06 -1.96
N LEU A 31 -4.69 12.00 -2.76
CA LEU A 31 -5.54 11.90 -3.94
C LEU A 31 -6.63 10.85 -3.73
N GLY A 32 -7.89 11.23 -3.95
CA GLY A 32 -9.01 10.30 -3.96
C GLY A 32 -9.26 9.75 -5.37
N LEU A 33 -9.21 8.42 -5.53
CA LEU A 33 -9.57 7.75 -6.78
C LEU A 33 -11.02 7.29 -6.70
N LEU A 34 -11.93 8.05 -7.31
CA LEU A 34 -13.37 7.82 -7.25
C LEU A 34 -13.91 7.27 -8.57
N GLY A 35 -15.01 6.55 -8.50
CA GLY A 35 -15.71 6.02 -9.67
C GLY A 35 -16.54 4.78 -9.35
N PRO A 36 -17.45 4.35 -10.26
CA PRO A 36 -18.29 3.17 -10.09
C PRO A 36 -17.47 1.87 -10.03
N ASN A 37 -18.12 0.78 -9.61
CA ASN A 37 -17.49 -0.54 -9.65
C ASN A 37 -17.18 -0.93 -11.10
N GLY A 38 -16.02 -1.53 -11.33
CA GLY A 38 -15.58 -1.93 -12.66
C GLY A 38 -14.88 -0.84 -13.49
N CYS A 39 -14.82 0.44 -13.04
CA CYS A 39 -14.17 1.51 -13.80
C CYS A 39 -12.63 1.49 -13.80
N GLY A 40 -12.01 0.44 -13.28
CA GLY A 40 -10.54 0.27 -13.34
C GLY A 40 -9.75 0.76 -12.13
N LYS A 41 -10.39 1.21 -11.03
CA LYS A 41 -9.68 1.68 -9.81
C LYS A 41 -8.66 0.67 -9.28
N THR A 42 -9.09 -0.56 -9.03
CA THR A 42 -8.22 -1.63 -8.53
C THR A 42 -7.10 -1.97 -9.52
N THR A 43 -7.40 -1.94 -10.81
CA THR A 43 -6.39 -2.15 -11.87
C THR A 43 -5.35 -1.04 -11.88
N SER A 44 -5.79 0.23 -11.73
CA SER A 44 -4.89 1.38 -11.65
C SER A 44 -3.99 1.29 -10.42
N ILE A 45 -4.54 0.99 -9.24
CA ILE A 45 -3.76 0.78 -8.01
C ILE A 45 -2.78 -0.39 -8.20
N GLY A 46 -3.22 -1.51 -8.79
CA GLY A 46 -2.36 -2.65 -9.06
C GLY A 46 -1.18 -2.32 -10.00
N MET A 47 -1.38 -1.43 -10.96
CA MET A 47 -0.30 -0.94 -11.83
C MET A 47 0.66 -0.02 -11.06
N MET A 48 0.15 0.90 -10.23
CA MET A 48 0.98 1.78 -9.40
C MET A 48 1.80 1.01 -8.36
N LEU A 49 1.31 -0.13 -7.89
CA LEU A 49 2.02 -1.03 -6.99
C LEU A 49 2.94 -2.03 -7.74
N GLY A 50 3.03 -1.96 -9.06
CA GLY A 50 3.80 -2.91 -9.86
C GLY A 50 3.29 -4.36 -9.80
N LEU A 51 2.07 -4.59 -9.32
CA LEU A 51 1.42 -5.91 -9.30
C LEU A 51 0.84 -6.28 -10.66
N ILE A 52 0.49 -5.27 -11.46
CA ILE A 52 -0.04 -5.40 -12.81
C ILE A 52 0.87 -4.61 -13.75
N THR A 53 1.40 -5.26 -14.78
CA THR A 53 2.18 -4.58 -15.82
C THR A 53 1.24 -3.79 -16.72
N PRO A 54 1.46 -2.48 -16.93
CA PRO A 54 0.71 -1.69 -17.90
C PRO A 54 0.83 -2.25 -19.32
N THR A 55 -0.17 -2.00 -20.15
CA THR A 55 -0.08 -2.24 -21.60
C THR A 55 0.74 -1.11 -22.26
N SER A 56 0.55 0.13 -21.78
CA SER A 56 1.35 1.30 -22.16
C SER A 56 1.28 2.36 -21.07
N GLY A 57 2.15 3.37 -21.17
CA GLY A 57 2.29 4.42 -20.18
C GLY A 57 3.21 4.04 -19.03
N ASP A 58 3.48 4.99 -18.14
CA ASP A 58 4.49 4.89 -17.11
C ASP A 58 3.97 5.26 -15.73
N VAL A 59 4.55 4.63 -14.72
CA VAL A 59 4.45 5.03 -13.31
C VAL A 59 5.84 5.42 -12.84
N LEU A 60 5.98 6.65 -12.35
CA LEU A 60 7.24 7.14 -11.81
C LEU A 60 7.11 7.47 -10.32
N ILE A 61 8.12 7.13 -9.57
CA ILE A 61 8.26 7.43 -8.13
C ILE A 61 9.54 8.22 -7.95
N ASP A 62 9.40 9.48 -7.53
CA ASP A 62 10.50 10.45 -7.45
C ASP A 62 11.33 10.50 -8.76
N GLY A 63 10.63 10.49 -9.91
CA GLY A 63 11.22 10.52 -11.25
C GLY A 63 11.79 9.18 -11.75
N ILE A 64 11.79 8.13 -10.93
CA ILE A 64 12.30 6.80 -11.31
C ILE A 64 11.13 5.95 -11.82
N ASN A 65 11.23 5.44 -13.04
CA ASN A 65 10.21 4.58 -13.63
C ASN A 65 10.09 3.24 -12.90
N LEU A 66 8.85 2.85 -12.56
CA LEU A 66 8.54 1.56 -11.93
C LEU A 66 8.50 0.46 -12.99
N ASN A 67 9.62 -0.21 -13.17
CA ASN A 67 9.79 -1.33 -14.09
C ASN A 67 10.43 -2.54 -13.40
N SER A 68 10.68 -3.62 -14.13
CA SER A 68 11.25 -4.86 -13.58
C SER A 68 12.60 -4.67 -12.87
N LYS A 69 13.41 -3.71 -13.29
CA LYS A 69 14.75 -3.44 -12.72
C LYS A 69 14.69 -2.61 -11.43
N THR A 70 13.78 -1.66 -11.37
CA THR A 70 13.65 -0.70 -10.25
C THR A 70 12.61 -1.11 -9.21
N ARG A 71 11.76 -2.09 -9.56
CA ARG A 71 10.60 -2.49 -8.78
C ARG A 71 10.90 -2.77 -7.31
N ILE A 72 11.88 -3.60 -7.02
CA ILE A 72 12.19 -4.01 -5.63
C ILE A 72 12.54 -2.78 -4.79
N LYS A 73 13.42 -1.91 -5.31
CA LYS A 73 13.84 -0.68 -4.64
C LYS A 73 12.67 0.28 -4.42
N LEU A 74 11.80 0.45 -5.41
CA LEU A 74 10.68 1.40 -5.31
C LEU A 74 9.56 0.87 -4.41
N LEU A 75 9.28 -0.44 -4.43
CA LEU A 75 8.25 -1.03 -3.58
C LEU A 75 8.61 -1.00 -2.08
N SER A 76 9.90 -0.99 -1.72
CA SER A 76 10.31 -0.80 -0.32
C SER A 76 9.97 0.60 0.23
N LEU A 77 9.67 1.58 -0.64
CA LEU A 77 9.24 2.92 -0.28
C LEU A 77 7.71 3.08 -0.20
N MET A 78 6.96 2.03 -0.52
CA MET A 78 5.49 2.07 -0.58
C MET A 78 4.89 1.02 0.33
N ASN A 79 3.71 1.32 0.86
CA ASN A 79 2.88 0.35 1.55
C ASN A 79 1.47 0.33 0.95
N PHE A 80 0.79 -0.79 1.09
CA PHE A 80 -0.58 -0.98 0.63
C PHE A 80 -1.45 -1.54 1.76
N ALA A 81 -2.41 -0.75 2.19
CA ALA A 81 -3.46 -1.20 3.10
C ALA A 81 -4.72 -1.53 2.31
N SER A 82 -5.20 -2.75 2.44
CA SER A 82 -6.43 -3.21 1.79
C SER A 82 -7.36 -3.81 2.82
N PRO A 83 -8.68 -3.55 2.74
CA PRO A 83 -9.65 -4.17 3.62
C PRO A 83 -9.75 -5.69 3.42
N TYR A 84 -9.21 -6.23 2.34
CA TYR A 84 -9.21 -7.67 2.01
C TYR A 84 -7.95 -8.40 2.47
N ILE A 85 -6.89 -7.69 2.85
CA ILE A 85 -5.66 -8.30 3.36
C ILE A 85 -5.79 -8.46 4.87
N GLU A 86 -5.96 -9.70 5.31
CA GLU A 86 -5.99 -10.01 6.73
C GLU A 86 -4.57 -10.13 7.29
N LEU A 87 -4.40 -9.59 8.49
CA LEU A 87 -3.21 -9.83 9.31
C LEU A 87 -3.21 -11.28 9.82
N PRO A 88 -2.04 -11.90 10.06
CA PRO A 88 -1.93 -13.22 10.68
C PRO A 88 -2.73 -13.29 11.98
N LYS A 89 -3.88 -13.98 11.97
CA LYS A 89 -4.89 -13.94 13.04
C LYS A 89 -4.40 -14.46 14.38
N LYS A 90 -3.43 -15.40 14.36
CA LYS A 90 -2.87 -16.04 15.56
C LYS A 90 -1.75 -15.25 16.22
N LEU A 91 -1.23 -14.23 15.57
CA LEU A 91 -0.23 -13.35 16.14
C LEU A 91 -0.88 -12.18 16.87
N THR A 92 -0.27 -11.74 17.95
CA THR A 92 -0.66 -10.52 18.64
C THR A 92 -0.38 -9.29 17.75
N VAL A 93 -0.99 -8.16 18.08
CA VAL A 93 -0.72 -6.89 17.40
C VAL A 93 0.78 -6.58 17.43
N LYS A 94 1.42 -6.66 18.60
CA LYS A 94 2.86 -6.41 18.74
C LYS A 94 3.69 -7.34 17.86
N GLN A 95 3.41 -8.64 17.86
CA GLN A 95 4.12 -9.60 17.01
C GLN A 95 3.94 -9.30 15.51
N ASN A 96 2.74 -8.89 15.09
CA ASN A 96 2.53 -8.46 13.71
C ASN A 96 3.41 -7.26 13.34
N LEU A 97 3.45 -6.21 14.17
CA LEU A 97 4.30 -5.05 13.93
C LEU A 97 5.79 -5.42 13.86
N GLU A 98 6.26 -6.29 14.76
CA GLU A 98 7.65 -6.77 14.75
C GLU A 98 8.00 -7.55 13.46
N VAL A 99 7.07 -8.40 12.98
CA VAL A 99 7.25 -9.11 11.71
C VAL A 99 7.36 -8.13 10.53
N TYR A 100 6.45 -7.15 10.44
CA TYR A 100 6.49 -6.17 9.36
C TYR A 100 7.72 -5.27 9.44
N ALA A 101 8.11 -4.81 10.64
CA ALA A 101 9.33 -4.03 10.81
C ALA A 101 10.58 -4.76 10.29
N ARG A 102 10.66 -6.07 10.52
CA ARG A 102 11.74 -6.92 9.98
C ARG A 102 11.64 -7.08 8.46
N LEU A 103 10.43 -7.30 7.92
CA LEU A 103 10.22 -7.44 6.47
C LEU A 103 10.60 -6.18 5.70
N TYR A 104 10.36 -5.01 6.28
CA TYR A 104 10.74 -3.71 5.69
C TYR A 104 12.17 -3.26 6.02
N GLY A 105 12.92 -4.04 6.82
CA GLY A 105 14.30 -3.73 7.17
C GLY A 105 14.45 -2.47 8.03
N ILE A 106 13.50 -2.21 8.92
CA ILE A 106 13.54 -1.04 9.81
C ILE A 106 14.65 -1.23 10.86
N GLU A 107 15.69 -0.42 10.80
CA GLU A 107 16.85 -0.50 11.70
C GLU A 107 16.44 -0.20 13.16
N ASN A 108 15.75 0.92 13.42
CA ASN A 108 15.29 1.33 14.74
C ASN A 108 13.84 0.84 14.99
N LYS A 109 13.61 -0.47 14.79
CA LYS A 109 12.25 -1.04 14.79
C LYS A 109 11.47 -0.80 16.09
N ASP A 110 12.15 -0.86 17.25
CA ASP A 110 11.47 -0.74 18.54
C ASP A 110 10.96 0.69 18.76
N GLU A 111 11.78 1.69 18.47
CA GLU A 111 11.41 3.10 18.50
C GLU A 111 10.25 3.39 17.51
N ARG A 112 10.38 2.89 16.27
CA ARG A 112 9.34 3.08 15.26
C ARG A 112 8.01 2.40 15.63
N ILE A 113 8.06 1.24 16.24
CA ILE A 113 6.85 0.53 16.73
C ILE A 113 6.18 1.34 17.85
N GLU A 114 6.94 1.89 18.81
CA GLU A 114 6.40 2.72 19.89
C GLU A 114 5.74 4.00 19.37
N GLU A 115 6.33 4.68 18.39
CA GLU A 115 5.70 5.81 17.70
C GLU A 115 4.34 5.41 17.10
N LEU A 116 4.30 4.33 16.31
CA LEU A 116 3.08 3.86 15.66
C LEU A 116 2.01 3.41 16.67
N ILE A 117 2.42 2.82 17.79
CA ILE A 117 1.53 2.46 18.89
C ILE A 117 0.84 3.70 19.45
N THR A 118 1.60 4.77 19.62
CA THR A 118 1.09 6.06 20.13
C THR A 118 0.19 6.74 19.11
N ASP A 119 0.67 6.94 17.89
CA ASP A 119 -0.04 7.65 16.82
C ASP A 119 -1.38 7.02 16.45
N LEU A 120 -1.43 5.68 16.46
CA LEU A 120 -2.61 4.91 16.06
C LEU A 120 -3.44 4.40 17.25
N ASN A 121 -3.07 4.80 18.48
CA ASN A 121 -3.76 4.40 19.72
C ASN A 121 -3.93 2.88 19.83
N LEU A 122 -2.83 2.12 19.74
CA LEU A 122 -2.84 0.66 19.75
C LEU A 122 -2.66 0.06 21.15
N ASN A 123 -2.28 0.85 22.18
CA ASN A 123 -1.91 0.43 23.52
C ASN A 123 -2.86 -0.62 24.14
N ASN A 124 -4.17 -0.38 24.01
CA ASN A 124 -5.19 -1.19 24.71
C ASN A 124 -5.36 -2.60 24.15
N PHE A 125 -4.75 -2.92 23.02
CA PHE A 125 -4.90 -4.24 22.36
C PHE A 125 -3.62 -4.82 21.79
N LEU A 126 -2.45 -4.29 22.16
CA LEU A 126 -1.15 -4.80 21.71
C LEU A 126 -0.94 -6.31 21.95
N LYS A 127 -1.45 -6.80 23.07
CA LYS A 127 -1.33 -8.22 23.48
C LYS A 127 -2.46 -9.09 22.93
N LYS A 128 -3.49 -8.50 22.31
CA LYS A 128 -4.58 -9.27 21.71
C LYS A 128 -4.15 -9.88 20.37
N ASN A 129 -4.67 -11.05 20.06
CA ASN A 129 -4.53 -11.63 18.74
C ASN A 129 -5.28 -10.81 17.72
N THR A 130 -4.71 -10.60 16.52
CA THR A 130 -5.36 -9.77 15.49
C THR A 130 -6.68 -10.37 15.01
N GLY A 131 -6.90 -11.68 15.18
CA GLY A 131 -8.18 -12.33 14.93
C GLY A 131 -9.33 -11.84 15.80
N GLU A 132 -9.03 -11.38 17.04
CA GLU A 132 -10.00 -10.95 18.05
C GLU A 132 -10.37 -9.47 17.96
N LEU A 133 -9.72 -8.72 17.06
CA LEU A 133 -9.90 -7.29 16.93
C LEU A 133 -11.18 -6.95 16.18
N SER A 134 -11.82 -5.83 16.56
CA SER A 134 -12.88 -5.22 15.77
C SER A 134 -12.35 -4.73 14.41
N SER A 135 -13.25 -4.51 13.44
CA SER A 135 -12.86 -4.01 12.11
C SER A 135 -12.08 -2.69 12.19
N GLY A 136 -12.49 -1.76 13.04
CA GLY A 136 -11.78 -0.49 13.24
C GLY A 136 -10.40 -0.68 13.86
N GLN A 137 -10.23 -1.62 14.81
CA GLN A 137 -8.94 -1.96 15.38
C GLN A 137 -8.03 -2.62 14.33
N LYS A 138 -8.56 -3.56 13.54
CA LYS A 138 -7.83 -4.18 12.41
C LYS A 138 -7.33 -3.14 11.41
N ASN A 139 -8.16 -2.17 11.07
CA ASN A 139 -7.76 -1.10 10.16
C ASN A 139 -6.60 -0.28 10.72
N ARG A 140 -6.62 0.08 12.01
CA ARG A 140 -5.51 0.80 12.64
C ARG A 140 -4.21 -0.02 12.61
N VAL A 141 -4.26 -1.30 12.95
CA VAL A 141 -3.08 -2.18 12.86
C VAL A 141 -2.61 -2.36 11.42
N SER A 142 -3.54 -2.41 10.45
CA SER A 142 -3.20 -2.48 9.02
C SER A 142 -2.53 -1.21 8.49
N LEU A 143 -2.78 -0.05 9.10
CA LEU A 143 -2.06 1.19 8.78
C LEU A 143 -0.66 1.25 9.41
N ALA A 144 -0.46 0.55 10.53
CA ALA A 144 0.80 0.53 11.25
C ALA A 144 1.85 -0.43 10.66
N LYS A 145 1.44 -1.33 9.76
CA LYS A 145 2.32 -2.36 9.20
C LYS A 145 3.26 -1.84 8.11
#